data_6e804f6f999d7714eb2e92b08d09de22
#
_entry.id   6e804f6f999d7714eb2e92b08d09de22
#
_cell.length_a   1.000
_cell.length_b   1.000
_cell.length_c   1.000
_cell.angle_alpha   90.00
_cell.angle_beta   90.00
_cell.angle_gamma   90.00
#
_symmetry.space_group_name_H-M   'P 1'
#
loop_
_entity.id
_entity.type
_entity.pdbx_description
1 polymer ?
#
loop_
_entity_poly.entity_id
_entity_poly.type
_entity_poly.pdbx_seq_one_letter_code
_entity_poly.pdbx_strand_id
1 'polypeptide(L)'
;EKTFVSKTRYAAHLCDSMDEATIDEKIAKVKAVDYDRIGERMHVELVYVNCDENADAAKFTALVEKAKGLGRTLILGCTDPEIAKAALEVCKDGKPVLNGANASNYEAMSKVATDAGVVLGVSGKDINELYDTTAAIEKLGNKNLVLDTTGADIKETFANTVQVRRAALKNQDRTFGYPSIVNLVKLAKGDKHLQAALASMFTMKYGSIIVMEQMTYAEALPLFGLRQNVFTDPQKPMKV
;
A
#
# COMPACT_ATOMS: atom_id res chain seq x y z
N GLU A 1 -14.46 16.55 -13.06
CA GLU A 1 -13.40 16.03 -12.23
C GLU A 1 -13.29 14.51 -12.35
N LYS A 2 -12.15 14.03 -12.87
CA LYS A 2 -11.93 12.59 -13.09
C LYS A 2 -11.42 11.94 -11.79
N THR A 3 -12.29 11.75 -10.80
CA THR A 3 -11.93 11.24 -9.49
C THR A 3 -11.70 9.71 -9.45
N PHE A 4 -12.13 9.00 -10.50
CA PHE A 4 -12.04 7.54 -10.61
C PHE A 4 -11.19 7.09 -11.79
N VAL A 5 -10.05 7.75 -12.02
CA VAL A 5 -9.14 7.41 -13.14
C VAL A 5 -8.24 6.23 -12.79
N SER A 6 -7.73 6.18 -11.57
CA SER A 6 -6.82 5.13 -11.13
C SER A 6 -7.55 4.16 -10.21
N LYS A 7 -7.62 2.89 -10.63
CA LYS A 7 -8.27 1.84 -9.85
C LYS A 7 -7.52 1.59 -8.54
N THR A 8 -8.28 1.37 -7.47
CA THR A 8 -7.75 0.85 -6.21
C THR A 8 -7.01 -0.46 -6.43
N ARG A 9 -5.85 -0.62 -5.80
CA ARG A 9 -5.05 -1.85 -5.85
C ARG A 9 -4.99 -2.49 -4.48
N TYR A 10 -4.92 -3.82 -4.46
CA TYR A 10 -4.86 -4.59 -3.22
C TYR A 10 -3.48 -5.21 -3.05
N ALA A 11 -2.96 -5.14 -1.82
CA ALA A 11 -1.72 -5.74 -1.41
C ALA A 11 -1.99 -6.84 -0.37
N ALA A 12 -1.48 -8.04 -0.59
CA ALA A 12 -1.49 -9.09 0.43
C ALA A 12 -0.28 -8.93 1.35
N HIS A 13 -0.51 -9.04 2.66
CA HIS A 13 0.51 -8.83 3.69
C HIS A 13 1.31 -10.09 3.99
N LEU A 14 2.63 -9.94 4.02
CA LEU A 14 3.62 -10.88 4.55
C LEU A 14 4.48 -10.16 5.59
N CYS A 15 4.95 -10.88 6.59
CA CYS A 15 5.85 -10.35 7.62
C CYS A 15 6.98 -11.35 7.88
N ASP A 16 8.18 -10.86 8.11
CA ASP A 16 9.35 -11.68 8.43
C ASP A 16 9.30 -12.36 9.81
N SER A 17 8.37 -11.92 10.68
CA SER A 17 8.07 -12.59 11.95
C SER A 17 7.19 -13.84 11.80
N MET A 18 6.57 -14.06 10.62
CA MET A 18 5.75 -15.25 10.35
C MET A 18 6.63 -16.48 10.17
N ASP A 19 6.10 -17.65 10.53
CA ASP A 19 6.72 -18.92 10.18
C ASP A 19 6.62 -19.22 8.70
N GLU A 20 7.51 -20.09 8.20
CA GLU A 20 7.63 -20.39 6.78
C GLU A 20 6.36 -21.02 6.20
N ALA A 21 5.69 -21.87 6.96
CA ALA A 21 4.44 -22.53 6.54
C ALA A 21 3.32 -21.50 6.31
N THR A 22 3.19 -20.52 7.21
CA THR A 22 2.25 -19.40 7.08
C THR A 22 2.57 -18.54 5.86
N ILE A 23 3.85 -18.24 5.61
CA ILE A 23 4.27 -17.47 4.43
C ILE A 23 3.91 -18.24 3.15
N ASP A 24 4.21 -19.55 3.08
CA ASP A 24 3.91 -20.37 1.91
C ASP A 24 2.41 -20.48 1.65
N GLU A 25 1.60 -20.63 2.69
CA GLU A 25 0.14 -20.64 2.59
C GLU A 25 -0.39 -19.32 2.02
N LYS A 26 0.09 -18.17 2.54
CA LYS A 26 -0.32 -16.85 2.05
C LYS A 26 0.10 -16.64 0.59
N ILE A 27 1.30 -17.04 0.22
CA ILE A 27 1.79 -17.00 -1.16
C ILE A 27 0.90 -17.84 -2.08
N ALA A 28 0.53 -19.06 -1.67
CA ALA A 28 -0.36 -19.92 -2.43
C ALA A 28 -1.75 -19.29 -2.62
N LYS A 29 -2.30 -18.64 -1.59
CA LYS A 29 -3.57 -17.89 -1.67
C LYS A 29 -3.49 -16.74 -2.68
N VAL A 30 -2.41 -15.97 -2.68
CA VAL A 30 -2.20 -14.88 -3.66
C VAL A 30 -2.15 -15.41 -5.09
N LYS A 31 -1.46 -16.54 -5.32
CA LYS A 31 -1.39 -17.19 -6.64
C LYS A 31 -2.73 -17.72 -7.11
N ALA A 32 -3.54 -18.25 -6.20
CA ALA A 32 -4.86 -18.81 -6.50
C ALA A 32 -5.89 -17.76 -6.94
N VAL A 33 -5.68 -16.47 -6.62
CA VAL A 33 -6.55 -15.38 -7.04
C VAL A 33 -6.08 -14.87 -8.40
N ASP A 34 -6.52 -15.54 -9.47
CA ASP A 34 -6.23 -15.17 -10.85
C ASP A 34 -7.36 -15.70 -11.75
N TYR A 35 -8.25 -14.82 -12.22
CA TYR A 35 -9.40 -15.18 -13.02
C TYR A 35 -9.87 -14.01 -13.88
N ASP A 36 -10.58 -14.31 -14.96
CA ASP A 36 -11.19 -13.29 -15.82
C ASP A 36 -12.62 -12.97 -15.37
N ARG A 37 -12.95 -11.68 -15.32
CA ARG A 37 -14.29 -11.19 -15.04
C ARG A 37 -14.64 -10.01 -15.95
N ILE A 38 -15.63 -10.21 -16.80
CA ILE A 38 -16.15 -9.17 -17.72
C ILE A 38 -15.01 -8.52 -18.54
N GLY A 39 -14.15 -9.39 -19.13
CA GLY A 39 -13.04 -8.94 -19.99
C GLY A 39 -11.85 -8.29 -19.26
N GLU A 40 -11.80 -8.39 -17.94
CA GLU A 40 -10.69 -7.89 -17.13
C GLU A 40 -10.10 -9.02 -16.26
N ARG A 41 -8.77 -9.17 -16.31
CA ARG A 41 -8.06 -10.10 -15.45
C ARG A 41 -8.06 -9.59 -14.01
N MET A 42 -8.59 -10.39 -13.11
CA MET A 42 -8.66 -10.15 -11.67
C MET A 42 -7.55 -10.92 -10.97
N HIS A 43 -6.64 -10.22 -10.35
CA HIS A 43 -5.54 -10.82 -9.59
C HIS A 43 -5.08 -9.85 -8.49
N VAL A 44 -4.41 -10.36 -7.48
CA VAL A 44 -3.76 -9.51 -6.46
C VAL A 44 -2.53 -8.86 -7.09
N GLU A 45 -2.52 -7.55 -7.17
CA GLU A 45 -1.48 -6.81 -7.90
C GLU A 45 -0.21 -6.57 -7.09
N LEU A 46 -0.36 -6.47 -5.76
CA LEU A 46 0.71 -6.03 -4.87
C LEU A 46 0.93 -7.03 -3.73
N VAL A 47 2.15 -7.07 -3.21
CA VAL A 47 2.49 -7.78 -1.96
C VAL A 47 3.17 -6.81 -1.02
N TYR A 48 2.61 -6.64 0.18
CA TYR A 48 3.19 -5.83 1.23
C TYR A 48 4.07 -6.72 2.11
N VAL A 49 5.36 -6.50 2.08
CA VAL A 49 6.35 -7.24 2.87
C VAL A 49 6.76 -6.37 4.05
N ASN A 50 6.31 -6.73 5.24
CA ASN A 50 6.58 -6.00 6.47
C ASN A 50 7.87 -6.48 7.12
N CYS A 51 8.72 -5.53 7.48
CA CYS A 51 9.88 -5.72 8.32
C CYS A 51 9.43 -5.57 9.79
N ASP A 52 9.59 -6.60 10.59
CA ASP A 52 9.29 -6.53 12.04
C ASP A 52 10.28 -5.62 12.76
N GLU A 53 9.89 -5.07 13.90
CA GLU A 53 10.75 -4.19 14.72
C GLU A 53 12.02 -4.90 15.23
N ASN A 54 11.98 -6.22 15.33
CA ASN A 54 13.11 -7.06 15.73
C ASN A 54 13.77 -7.77 14.54
N ALA A 55 13.60 -7.22 13.34
CA ALA A 55 14.05 -7.86 12.11
C ALA A 55 15.56 -8.02 12.04
N ASP A 56 15.97 -9.18 11.58
CA ASP A 56 17.29 -9.42 11.03
C ASP A 56 17.25 -9.08 9.52
N ALA A 57 18.19 -8.25 9.07
CA ALA A 57 18.30 -7.84 7.66
C ALA A 57 18.34 -9.05 6.72
N ALA A 58 19.01 -10.14 7.09
CA ALA A 58 19.09 -11.35 6.29
C ALA A 58 17.73 -12.04 6.17
N LYS A 59 16.97 -12.13 7.26
CA LYS A 59 15.63 -12.74 7.30
C LYS A 59 14.63 -11.94 6.47
N PHE A 60 14.65 -10.62 6.61
CA PHE A 60 13.78 -9.74 5.81
C PHE A 60 14.12 -9.82 4.32
N THR A 61 15.41 -9.77 3.96
CA THR A 61 15.86 -9.86 2.56
C THR A 61 15.47 -11.21 1.94
N ALA A 62 15.59 -12.32 2.69
CA ALA A 62 15.16 -13.65 2.23
C ALA A 62 13.63 -13.69 1.96
N LEU A 63 12.82 -13.07 2.82
CA LEU A 63 11.38 -12.95 2.60
C LEU A 63 11.06 -12.11 1.34
N VAL A 64 11.77 -11.00 1.14
CA VAL A 64 11.61 -10.15 -0.05
C VAL A 64 11.95 -10.92 -1.33
N GLU A 65 13.03 -11.72 -1.32
CA GLU A 65 13.40 -12.56 -2.45
C GLU A 65 12.34 -13.64 -2.75
N LYS A 66 11.81 -14.27 -1.71
CA LYS A 66 10.71 -15.24 -1.82
C LYS A 66 9.44 -14.57 -2.39
N ALA A 67 9.09 -13.39 -1.90
CA ALA A 67 7.94 -12.62 -2.39
C ALA A 67 8.11 -12.14 -3.84
N LYS A 68 9.34 -11.78 -4.26
CA LYS A 68 9.68 -11.44 -5.65
C LYS A 68 9.31 -12.56 -6.62
N GLY A 69 9.45 -13.82 -6.20
CA GLY A 69 9.07 -15.00 -6.99
C GLY A 69 7.58 -15.07 -7.37
N LEU A 70 6.72 -14.25 -6.76
CA LEU A 70 5.31 -14.10 -7.14
C LEU A 70 5.10 -13.28 -8.43
N GLY A 71 6.09 -12.55 -8.90
CA GLY A 71 5.95 -11.65 -10.06
C GLY A 71 4.95 -10.52 -9.85
N ARG A 72 4.76 -10.09 -8.59
CA ARG A 72 3.90 -8.95 -8.19
C ARG A 72 4.76 -7.76 -7.79
N THR A 73 4.21 -6.55 -7.88
CA THR A 73 4.92 -5.37 -7.36
C THR A 73 4.98 -5.45 -5.83
N LEU A 74 6.16 -5.26 -5.27
CA LEU A 74 6.36 -5.31 -3.82
C LEU A 74 6.19 -3.92 -3.19
N ILE A 75 5.69 -3.91 -1.98
CA ILE A 75 5.74 -2.76 -1.07
C ILE A 75 6.55 -3.21 0.14
N LEU A 76 7.70 -2.60 0.35
CA LEU A 76 8.58 -2.92 1.47
C LEU A 76 8.22 -2.01 2.65
N GLY A 77 7.58 -2.56 3.67
CA GLY A 77 7.28 -1.86 4.92
C GLY A 77 8.47 -1.94 5.86
N CYS A 78 9.44 -1.04 5.73
CA CYS A 78 10.67 -1.03 6.52
C CYS A 78 11.05 0.40 6.88
N THR A 79 11.35 0.65 8.16
CA THR A 79 11.74 1.97 8.68
C THR A 79 13.24 2.13 8.86
N ASP A 80 14.01 1.04 8.78
CA ASP A 80 15.47 1.07 8.87
C ASP A 80 16.09 1.24 7.47
N PRO A 81 16.86 2.33 7.23
CA PRO A 81 17.45 2.61 5.92
C PRO A 81 18.46 1.56 5.44
N GLU A 82 19.21 0.94 6.35
CA GLU A 82 20.23 -0.07 5.98
C GLU A 82 19.57 -1.39 5.59
N ILE A 83 18.54 -1.82 6.35
CA ILE A 83 17.74 -3.00 6.00
C ILE A 83 16.99 -2.76 4.69
N ALA A 84 16.38 -1.58 4.53
CA ALA A 84 15.68 -1.20 3.30
C ALA A 84 16.62 -1.23 2.08
N LYS A 85 17.83 -0.70 2.21
CA LYS A 85 18.83 -0.71 1.16
C LYS A 85 19.22 -2.14 0.76
N ALA A 86 19.51 -3.01 1.74
CA ALA A 86 19.84 -4.41 1.48
C ALA A 86 18.69 -5.14 0.75
N ALA A 87 17.44 -4.94 1.18
CA ALA A 87 16.27 -5.53 0.53
C ALA A 87 16.04 -5.00 -0.89
N LEU A 88 16.30 -3.71 -1.14
CA LEU A 88 16.16 -3.12 -2.47
C LEU A 88 17.19 -3.69 -3.46
N GLU A 89 18.39 -4.07 -3.03
CA GLU A 89 19.38 -4.68 -3.93
C GLU A 89 18.85 -5.95 -4.62
N VAL A 90 17.99 -6.70 -3.96
CA VAL A 90 17.40 -7.93 -4.54
C VAL A 90 16.12 -7.68 -5.34
N CYS A 91 15.41 -6.57 -5.15
CA CYS A 91 14.10 -6.38 -5.78
C CYS A 91 13.92 -5.06 -6.55
N LYS A 92 14.91 -4.17 -6.61
CA LYS A 92 14.83 -2.85 -7.28
C LYS A 92 14.38 -2.92 -8.74
N ASP A 93 14.73 -3.97 -9.47
CA ASP A 93 14.35 -4.16 -10.88
C ASP A 93 12.83 -4.24 -11.06
N GLY A 94 12.11 -4.74 -10.06
CA GLY A 94 10.64 -4.77 -10.02
C GLY A 94 9.98 -3.44 -9.66
N LYS A 95 10.77 -2.36 -9.46
CA LYS A 95 10.31 -1.04 -9.04
C LYS A 95 9.35 -1.08 -7.87
N PRO A 96 9.77 -1.61 -6.71
CA PRO A 96 8.93 -1.70 -5.53
C PRO A 96 8.60 -0.30 -4.97
N VAL A 97 7.66 -0.26 -4.03
CA VAL A 97 7.45 0.89 -3.17
C VAL A 97 8.21 0.66 -1.87
N LEU A 98 9.03 1.61 -1.44
CA LEU A 98 9.66 1.59 -0.12
C LEU A 98 8.78 2.39 0.85
N ASN A 99 8.00 1.72 1.71
CA ASN A 99 7.10 2.36 2.67
C ASN A 99 7.69 2.33 4.09
N GLY A 100 8.08 3.50 4.61
CA GLY A 100 8.65 3.56 5.96
C GLY A 100 9.36 4.88 6.29
N ALA A 101 9.30 5.87 5.40
CA ALA A 101 9.80 7.21 5.73
C ALA A 101 8.87 7.90 6.74
N ASN A 102 9.47 8.51 7.76
CA ASN A 102 8.79 9.28 8.80
C ASN A 102 9.67 10.45 9.24
N ALA A 103 9.21 11.24 10.20
CA ALA A 103 9.91 12.44 10.67
C ALA A 103 11.35 12.19 11.17
N SER A 104 11.65 10.97 11.63
CA SER A 104 12.97 10.64 12.20
C SER A 104 14.00 10.14 11.17
N ASN A 105 13.55 9.60 10.02
CA ASN A 105 14.41 8.91 9.06
C ASN A 105 14.27 9.39 7.61
N TYR A 106 13.42 10.38 7.32
CA TYR A 106 13.02 10.76 5.97
C TYR A 106 14.19 11.13 5.04
N GLU A 107 15.27 11.72 5.57
CA GLU A 107 16.45 12.09 4.78
C GLU A 107 17.16 10.85 4.25
N ALA A 108 17.47 9.91 5.14
CA ALA A 108 18.13 8.66 4.79
C ALA A 108 17.25 7.79 3.87
N MET A 109 15.97 7.66 4.20
CA MET A 109 15.01 6.91 3.39
C MET A 109 14.80 7.52 2.01
N SER A 110 14.73 8.86 1.91
CA SER A 110 14.62 9.55 0.62
C SER A 110 15.84 9.32 -0.26
N LYS A 111 17.04 9.32 0.34
CA LYS A 111 18.27 9.00 -0.38
C LYS A 111 18.25 7.57 -0.90
N VAL A 112 17.93 6.59 -0.04
CA VAL A 112 17.83 5.16 -0.42
C VAL A 112 16.84 4.95 -1.57
N ALA A 113 15.65 5.56 -1.49
CA ALA A 113 14.63 5.45 -2.53
C ALA A 113 15.06 6.12 -3.84
N THR A 114 15.71 7.28 -3.78
CA THR A 114 16.19 8.01 -4.96
C THR A 114 17.32 7.25 -5.65
N ASP A 115 18.30 6.75 -4.89
CA ASP A 115 19.43 5.96 -5.42
C ASP A 115 18.95 4.67 -6.09
N ALA A 116 17.89 4.04 -5.57
CA ALA A 116 17.28 2.85 -6.15
C ALA A 116 16.24 3.17 -7.27
N GLY A 117 15.84 4.43 -7.43
CA GLY A 117 14.84 4.85 -8.42
C GLY A 117 13.43 4.32 -8.15
N VAL A 118 13.06 4.18 -6.87
CA VAL A 118 11.78 3.61 -6.42
C VAL A 118 10.88 4.64 -5.76
N VAL A 119 9.59 4.33 -5.64
CA VAL A 119 8.59 5.17 -4.96
C VAL A 119 8.83 5.12 -3.45
N LEU A 120 8.77 6.25 -2.77
CA LEU A 120 8.90 6.35 -1.32
C LEU A 120 7.53 6.56 -0.65
N GLY A 121 7.19 5.68 0.29
CA GLY A 121 6.03 5.82 1.16
C GLY A 121 6.36 6.63 2.41
N VAL A 122 5.53 7.61 2.70
CA VAL A 122 5.70 8.55 3.80
C VAL A 122 4.57 8.37 4.80
N SER A 123 4.90 8.27 6.08
CA SER A 123 3.97 8.19 7.21
C SER A 123 4.23 9.29 8.23
N GLY A 124 3.27 9.54 9.09
CA GLY A 124 3.39 10.44 10.23
C GLY A 124 2.54 9.94 11.39
N LYS A 125 2.85 10.37 12.60
CA LYS A 125 2.03 10.07 13.80
C LYS A 125 0.64 10.72 13.72
N ASP A 126 0.54 11.83 13.00
CA ASP A 126 -0.69 12.54 12.69
C ASP A 126 -0.60 13.19 11.31
N ILE A 127 -1.68 13.81 10.86
CA ILE A 127 -1.76 14.43 9.54
C ILE A 127 -0.82 15.62 9.35
N ASN A 128 -0.49 16.34 10.41
CA ASN A 128 0.42 17.49 10.34
C ASN A 128 1.85 17.01 10.15
N GLU A 129 2.28 16.01 10.92
CA GLU A 129 3.60 15.39 10.75
C GLU A 129 3.74 14.73 9.38
N LEU A 130 2.69 14.07 8.88
CA LEU A 130 2.66 13.52 7.52
C LEU A 130 2.87 14.63 6.48
N TYR A 131 2.21 15.78 6.64
CA TYR A 131 2.36 16.93 5.75
C TYR A 131 3.79 17.49 5.80
N ASP A 132 4.28 17.79 7.01
CA ASP A 132 5.60 18.40 7.19
C ASP A 132 6.73 17.50 6.68
N THR A 133 6.64 16.20 6.95
CA THR A 133 7.61 15.20 6.45
C THR A 133 7.56 15.12 4.93
N THR A 134 6.37 15.09 4.34
CA THR A 134 6.21 15.06 2.88
C THR A 134 6.80 16.31 2.24
N ALA A 135 6.51 17.50 2.79
CA ALA A 135 7.06 18.76 2.31
C ALA A 135 8.59 18.85 2.46
N ALA A 136 9.13 18.26 3.53
CA ALA A 136 10.59 18.18 3.73
C ALA A 136 11.25 17.29 2.66
N ILE A 137 10.66 16.14 2.35
CA ILE A 137 11.14 15.23 1.29
C ILE A 137 11.06 15.90 -0.09
N GLU A 138 9.99 16.65 -0.38
CA GLU A 138 9.87 17.42 -1.63
C GLU A 138 10.99 18.46 -1.78
N LYS A 139 11.40 19.11 -0.69
CA LYS A 139 12.53 20.06 -0.67
C LYS A 139 13.87 19.38 -0.96
N LEU A 140 14.01 18.10 -0.63
CA LEU A 140 15.18 17.28 -1.02
C LEU A 140 15.16 16.90 -2.51
N GLY A 141 14.09 17.25 -3.25
CA GLY A 141 13.94 16.99 -4.67
C GLY A 141 13.21 15.68 -5.02
N ASN A 142 12.85 14.85 -4.03
CA ASN A 142 12.11 13.63 -4.28
C ASN A 142 10.61 13.91 -4.35
N LYS A 143 10.02 13.66 -5.53
CA LYS A 143 8.58 13.81 -5.81
C LYS A 143 7.91 12.50 -6.21
N ASN A 144 8.60 11.38 -6.06
CA ASN A 144 8.05 10.06 -6.35
C ASN A 144 7.53 9.42 -5.05
N LEU A 145 6.39 9.89 -4.58
CA LEU A 145 5.88 9.62 -3.25
C LEU A 145 4.52 8.90 -3.25
N VAL A 146 4.23 8.23 -2.16
CA VAL A 146 2.92 7.73 -1.76
C VAL A 146 2.72 8.00 -0.27
N LEU A 147 1.50 8.35 0.14
CA LEU A 147 1.18 8.73 1.52
C LEU A 147 0.58 7.55 2.27
N ASP A 148 1.22 7.08 3.33
CA ASP A 148 0.61 6.14 4.26
C ASP A 148 -0.29 6.91 5.22
N THR A 149 -1.59 6.87 4.97
CA THR A 149 -2.60 7.60 5.75
C THR A 149 -3.14 6.79 6.92
N THR A 150 -2.56 5.63 7.19
CA THR A 150 -2.97 4.76 8.29
C THR A 150 -2.66 5.43 9.63
N GLY A 151 -3.70 5.72 10.40
CA GLY A 151 -3.59 6.26 11.75
C GLY A 151 -3.59 5.17 12.82
N ALA A 152 -3.70 5.57 14.08
CA ALA A 152 -3.71 4.67 15.23
C ALA A 152 -4.99 3.81 15.29
N ASP A 153 -6.09 4.32 14.76
CA ASP A 153 -7.39 3.64 14.73
C ASP A 153 -8.16 3.94 13.43
N ILE A 154 -9.33 3.32 13.31
CA ILE A 154 -10.22 3.46 12.14
C ILE A 154 -10.70 4.90 11.96
N LYS A 155 -11.05 5.57 13.05
CA LYS A 155 -11.57 6.94 13.03
C LYS A 155 -10.50 7.91 12.52
N GLU A 156 -9.30 7.79 13.05
CA GLU A 156 -8.17 8.62 12.63
C GLU A 156 -7.78 8.34 11.18
N THR A 157 -7.67 7.07 10.79
CA THR A 157 -7.37 6.68 9.41
C THR A 157 -8.38 7.27 8.43
N PHE A 158 -9.68 7.17 8.74
CA PHE A 158 -10.73 7.74 7.90
C PHE A 158 -10.62 9.26 7.84
N ALA A 159 -10.40 9.93 8.98
CA ALA A 159 -10.23 11.38 9.03
C ALA A 159 -9.02 11.82 8.20
N ASN A 160 -7.87 11.14 8.32
CA ASN A 160 -6.65 11.42 7.55
C ASN A 160 -6.91 11.32 6.04
N THR A 161 -7.52 10.21 5.58
CA THR A 161 -7.81 10.02 4.15
C THR A 161 -8.75 11.08 3.59
N VAL A 162 -9.77 11.47 4.36
CA VAL A 162 -10.70 12.55 3.97
C VAL A 162 -9.99 13.88 3.89
N GLN A 163 -9.14 14.21 4.89
CA GLN A 163 -8.43 15.49 4.95
C GLN A 163 -7.39 15.62 3.84
N VAL A 164 -6.58 14.58 3.61
CA VAL A 164 -5.61 14.52 2.51
C VAL A 164 -6.32 14.78 1.17
N ARG A 165 -7.41 14.08 0.91
CA ARG A 165 -8.15 14.26 -0.33
C ARG A 165 -8.79 15.65 -0.45
N ARG A 166 -9.33 16.19 0.63
CA ARG A 166 -9.91 17.55 0.62
C ARG A 166 -8.84 18.61 0.38
N ALA A 167 -7.68 18.49 1.01
CA ALA A 167 -6.56 19.42 0.79
C ALA A 167 -6.10 19.35 -0.67
N ALA A 168 -5.89 18.17 -1.21
CA ALA A 168 -5.46 17.98 -2.59
C ALA A 168 -6.45 18.55 -3.62
N LEU A 169 -7.76 18.32 -3.43
CA LEU A 169 -8.76 18.68 -4.43
C LEU A 169 -9.35 20.08 -4.22
N LYS A 170 -9.70 20.44 -2.99
CA LYS A 170 -10.34 21.72 -2.70
C LYS A 170 -9.34 22.86 -2.58
N ASN A 171 -8.23 22.60 -1.89
CA ASN A 171 -7.20 23.60 -1.65
C ASN A 171 -6.09 23.56 -2.73
N GLN A 172 -6.15 22.58 -3.66
CA GLN A 172 -5.14 22.34 -4.69
C GLN A 172 -3.72 22.18 -4.11
N ASP A 173 -3.65 21.62 -2.91
CA ASP A 173 -2.40 21.35 -2.22
C ASP A 173 -1.70 20.16 -2.84
N ARG A 174 -0.55 20.39 -3.48
CA ARG A 174 0.20 19.37 -4.19
C ARG A 174 0.93 18.41 -3.26
N THR A 175 1.30 18.85 -2.07
CA THR A 175 1.98 18.01 -1.06
C THR A 175 1.10 16.86 -0.59
N PHE A 176 -0.24 17.04 -0.61
CA PHE A 176 -1.20 15.97 -0.40
C PHE A 176 -1.76 15.35 -1.71
N GLY A 177 -1.19 15.72 -2.86
CA GLY A 177 -1.64 15.25 -4.17
C GLY A 177 -1.16 13.85 -4.58
N TYR A 178 -0.45 13.14 -3.73
CA TYR A 178 0.07 11.79 -3.99
C TYR A 178 -0.96 10.68 -3.72
N PRO A 179 -0.79 9.49 -4.32
CA PRO A 179 -1.60 8.33 -3.97
C PRO A 179 -1.46 7.94 -2.49
N SER A 180 -2.45 7.22 -1.94
CA SER A 180 -2.46 6.81 -0.54
C SER A 180 -2.31 5.31 -0.35
N ILE A 181 -1.73 4.93 0.78
CA ILE A 181 -1.77 3.57 1.34
C ILE A 181 -2.68 3.57 2.57
N VAL A 182 -3.51 2.55 2.71
CA VAL A 182 -4.26 2.25 3.92
C VAL A 182 -3.95 0.82 4.34
N ASN A 183 -3.36 0.64 5.51
CA ASN A 183 -2.99 -0.67 6.02
C ASN A 183 -4.09 -1.22 6.95
N LEU A 184 -4.93 -2.10 6.42
CA LEU A 184 -6.04 -2.70 7.18
C LEU A 184 -5.58 -3.76 8.17
N VAL A 185 -4.38 -4.31 8.02
CA VAL A 185 -3.82 -5.29 8.98
C VAL A 185 -3.72 -4.67 10.36
N LYS A 186 -3.23 -3.42 10.42
CA LYS A 186 -3.13 -2.65 11.68
C LYS A 186 -4.49 -2.31 12.28
N LEU A 187 -5.50 -2.09 11.45
CA LEU A 187 -6.83 -1.61 11.87
C LEU A 187 -7.78 -2.75 12.26
N ALA A 188 -7.80 -3.82 11.46
CA ALA A 188 -8.74 -4.93 11.65
C ALA A 188 -8.24 -5.96 12.69
N LYS A 189 -6.93 -6.01 12.99
CA LYS A 189 -6.33 -6.86 14.02
C LYS A 189 -6.80 -8.32 13.97
N GLY A 190 -6.85 -8.89 12.76
CA GLY A 190 -7.28 -10.28 12.52
C GLY A 190 -8.79 -10.48 12.34
N ASP A 191 -9.62 -9.47 12.55
CA ASP A 191 -11.06 -9.55 12.26
C ASP A 191 -11.31 -9.44 10.75
N LYS A 192 -11.66 -10.57 10.13
CA LYS A 192 -11.88 -10.68 8.68
C LYS A 192 -13.11 -9.91 8.21
N HIS A 193 -14.18 -9.85 9.02
CA HIS A 193 -15.39 -9.13 8.66
C HIS A 193 -15.18 -7.62 8.71
N LEU A 194 -14.51 -7.14 9.75
CA LEU A 194 -14.12 -5.75 9.85
C LEU A 194 -13.18 -5.36 8.70
N GLN A 195 -12.19 -6.21 8.38
CA GLN A 195 -11.31 -5.98 7.25
C GLN A 195 -12.07 -5.86 5.93
N ALA A 196 -13.03 -6.76 5.67
CA ALA A 196 -13.84 -6.73 4.45
C ALA A 196 -14.70 -5.45 4.37
N ALA A 197 -15.30 -5.03 5.48
CA ALA A 197 -16.07 -3.78 5.56
C ALA A 197 -15.20 -2.55 5.29
N LEU A 198 -14.04 -2.46 5.93
CA LEU A 198 -13.09 -1.37 5.72
C LEU A 198 -12.54 -1.36 4.29
N ALA A 199 -12.16 -2.53 3.76
CA ALA A 199 -11.69 -2.65 2.38
C ALA A 199 -12.74 -2.17 1.38
N SER A 200 -14.00 -2.52 1.58
CA SER A 200 -15.11 -2.05 0.74
C SER A 200 -15.27 -0.53 0.81
N MET A 201 -15.22 0.04 2.01
CA MET A 201 -15.32 1.49 2.22
C MET A 201 -14.19 2.24 1.49
N PHE A 202 -12.94 1.81 1.69
CA PHE A 202 -11.79 2.46 1.05
C PHE A 202 -11.70 2.19 -0.45
N THR A 203 -12.26 1.09 -0.95
CA THR A 203 -12.40 0.82 -2.39
C THR A 203 -13.38 1.79 -3.04
N MET A 204 -14.50 2.05 -2.39
CA MET A 204 -15.49 3.03 -2.88
C MET A 204 -14.92 4.44 -2.88
N LYS A 205 -14.06 4.77 -1.89
CA LYS A 205 -13.56 6.12 -1.73
C LYS A 205 -12.26 6.16 -0.91
N TYR A 206 -11.35 7.05 -1.28
CA TYR A 206 -10.13 7.43 -0.56
C TYR A 206 -8.96 6.43 -0.61
N GLY A 207 -9.14 5.16 -0.91
CA GLY A 207 -8.05 4.18 -0.94
C GLY A 207 -7.44 4.05 -2.34
N SER A 208 -6.13 4.32 -2.48
CA SER A 208 -5.39 4.02 -3.71
C SER A 208 -4.76 2.62 -3.62
N ILE A 209 -4.10 2.32 -2.51
CA ILE A 209 -3.56 1.01 -2.18
C ILE A 209 -4.15 0.58 -0.85
N ILE A 210 -4.71 -0.62 -0.80
CA ILE A 210 -5.29 -1.21 0.41
C ILE A 210 -4.49 -2.46 0.76
N VAL A 211 -3.87 -2.47 1.94
CA VAL A 211 -3.14 -3.63 2.45
C VAL A 211 -4.07 -4.51 3.27
N MET A 212 -4.18 -5.76 2.86
CA MET A 212 -5.04 -6.79 3.45
C MET A 212 -4.19 -7.85 4.14
N GLU A 213 -4.65 -8.39 5.26
CA GLU A 213 -3.97 -9.50 5.94
C GLU A 213 -3.75 -10.71 5.02
N GLN A 214 -4.77 -11.03 4.24
CA GLN A 214 -4.72 -12.05 3.21
C GLN A 214 -5.69 -11.71 2.08
N MET A 215 -5.51 -12.34 0.93
CA MET A 215 -6.42 -12.26 -0.20
C MET A 215 -6.72 -13.69 -0.68
N THR A 216 -7.81 -14.25 -0.19
CA THR A 216 -8.42 -15.47 -0.75
C THR A 216 -9.39 -15.12 -1.86
N TYR A 217 -9.84 -16.11 -2.62
CA TYR A 217 -10.88 -15.90 -3.64
C TYR A 217 -12.17 -15.32 -3.04
N ALA A 218 -12.57 -15.78 -1.86
CA ALA A 218 -13.78 -15.30 -1.16
C ALA A 218 -13.69 -13.82 -0.77
N GLU A 219 -12.48 -13.33 -0.41
CA GLU A 219 -12.24 -11.92 -0.09
C GLU A 219 -12.05 -11.07 -1.36
N ALA A 220 -11.40 -11.62 -2.37
CA ALA A 220 -11.09 -10.90 -3.60
C ALA A 220 -12.33 -10.67 -4.49
N LEU A 221 -13.19 -11.68 -4.63
CA LEU A 221 -14.33 -11.63 -5.54
C LEU A 221 -15.26 -10.42 -5.31
N PRO A 222 -15.76 -10.16 -4.09
CA PRO A 222 -16.61 -9.00 -3.86
C PRO A 222 -15.87 -7.67 -4.01
N LEU A 223 -14.60 -7.58 -3.59
CA LEU A 223 -13.81 -6.36 -3.69
C LEU A 223 -13.47 -6.01 -5.14
N PHE A 224 -13.09 -6.99 -5.96
CA PHE A 224 -12.84 -6.77 -7.38
C PHE A 224 -14.13 -6.44 -8.14
N GLY A 225 -15.26 -7.08 -7.78
CA GLY A 225 -16.56 -6.73 -8.31
C GLY A 225 -16.97 -5.29 -7.99
N LEU A 226 -16.80 -4.88 -6.72
CA LEU A 226 -17.04 -3.52 -6.28
C LEU A 226 -16.14 -2.52 -7.02
N ARG A 227 -14.84 -2.82 -7.12
CA ARG A 227 -13.88 -2.00 -7.86
C ARG A 227 -14.27 -1.82 -9.32
N GLN A 228 -14.66 -2.89 -10.01
CA GLN A 228 -15.13 -2.78 -11.39
C GLN A 228 -16.34 -1.85 -11.51
N ASN A 229 -17.32 -1.97 -10.61
CA ASN A 229 -18.50 -1.13 -10.63
C ASN A 229 -18.19 0.36 -10.39
N VAL A 230 -17.30 0.65 -9.42
CA VAL A 230 -16.92 2.03 -9.07
C VAL A 230 -16.10 2.70 -10.17
N PHE A 231 -15.25 1.94 -10.85
CA PHE A 231 -14.31 2.45 -11.86
C PHE A 231 -14.75 2.18 -13.31
N THR A 232 -16.02 1.83 -13.55
CA THR A 232 -16.61 1.87 -14.89
C THR A 232 -16.71 3.32 -15.38
N ASP A 233 -16.75 3.50 -16.70
CA ASP A 233 -16.87 4.81 -17.33
C ASP A 233 -18.08 5.58 -16.73
N PRO A 234 -17.87 6.72 -16.06
CA PRO A 234 -18.95 7.50 -15.47
C PRO A 234 -19.92 8.09 -16.51
N GLN A 235 -19.56 8.07 -17.81
CA GLN A 235 -20.42 8.51 -18.91
C GLN A 235 -21.40 7.41 -19.36
N LYS A 236 -21.24 6.20 -18.88
CA LYS A 236 -22.17 5.10 -19.09
C LYS A 236 -22.77 4.69 -17.75
N PRO A 237 -23.78 5.43 -17.24
CA PRO A 237 -24.46 4.99 -16.03
C PRO A 237 -25.00 3.58 -16.27
N MET A 238 -24.78 2.68 -15.33
CA MET A 238 -25.38 1.36 -15.39
C MET A 238 -26.88 1.55 -15.52
N LYS A 239 -27.45 1.09 -16.63
CA LYS A 239 -28.89 0.94 -16.74
C LYS A 239 -29.26 -0.20 -15.79
N VAL A 240 -29.93 0.14 -14.71
CA VAL A 240 -30.60 -0.81 -13.84
C VAL A 240 -31.76 -1.42 -14.59
#